data_c0e6f20a02187e90960dfe93f7641d1e
#
_entry.id   c0e6f20a02187e90960dfe93f7641d1e
#
_cell.length_a   1.000
_cell.length_b   1.000
_cell.length_c   1.000
_cell.angle_alpha   90.00
_cell.angle_beta   90.00
_cell.angle_gamma   90.00
#
_symmetry.space_group_name_H-M   'P 1'
#
loop_
_entity.id
_entity.type
_entity.pdbx_description
1 polymer ?
#
loop_
_entity_poly.entity_id
_entity_poly.type
_entity_poly.pdbx_seq_one_letter_code
_entity_poly.pdbx_strand_id
1 'polypeptide(L)'
;LVKSDGFPTYHLATVVDDEAMGITHIIRGEEWLPSTPLHLRLFEAMGWQAPAFIHLPLVTDREGRKIKKRDPTFEVSTYREAGFLPEAVANALSLLGWHPGSTDEVFSLPELVERFDIQRLSKSPAAFDEEKLHWLNRQHLMRLPLDALTAQVQARLSAAYPDQTHEAGWWRDLAEVMREEIGTFADLDQVARPLFEAVPPDEQAREALAAEQTRPVLEACRDGLEALDA
;
A
#
# COMPACT_ATOMS: atom_id res chain seq x y z
N LEU A 1 20.30 -4.35 -33.39
CA LEU A 1 20.18 -3.02 -32.77
C LEU A 1 19.07 -2.18 -33.42
N VAL A 2 18.93 -2.25 -34.73
CA VAL A 2 17.88 -1.58 -35.49
C VAL A 2 17.03 -2.64 -36.18
N LYS A 3 15.71 -2.52 -36.11
CA LYS A 3 14.76 -3.42 -36.78
C LYS A 3 14.69 -3.11 -38.28
N SER A 4 14.06 -4.01 -39.05
CA SER A 4 13.86 -3.85 -40.50
C SER A 4 12.99 -2.60 -40.85
N ASP A 5 12.16 -2.14 -39.94
CA ASP A 5 11.34 -0.93 -40.07
C ASP A 5 12.08 0.38 -39.72
N GLY A 6 13.38 0.30 -39.39
CA GLY A 6 14.21 1.44 -39.03
C GLY A 6 14.13 1.86 -37.55
N PHE A 7 13.24 1.25 -36.74
CA PHE A 7 13.16 1.55 -35.31
C PHE A 7 14.26 0.84 -34.51
N PRO A 8 14.77 1.46 -33.42
CA PRO A 8 15.74 0.83 -32.56
C PRO A 8 15.12 -0.37 -31.82
N THR A 9 15.95 -1.37 -31.54
CA THR A 9 15.59 -2.39 -30.56
C THR A 9 15.66 -1.79 -29.15
N TYR A 10 15.04 -2.47 -28.16
CA TYR A 10 15.08 -2.07 -26.77
C TYR A 10 16.50 -1.72 -26.28
N HIS A 11 17.48 -2.56 -26.58
CA HIS A 11 18.86 -2.34 -26.12
C HIS A 11 19.49 -1.04 -26.62
N LEU A 12 19.24 -0.65 -27.86
CA LEU A 12 19.75 0.61 -28.39
C LEU A 12 18.95 1.81 -27.84
N ALA A 13 17.63 1.72 -27.82
CA ALA A 13 16.76 2.77 -27.31
C ALA A 13 17.10 3.12 -25.86
N THR A 14 17.19 2.09 -24.98
CA THR A 14 17.49 2.31 -23.55
C THR A 14 18.83 3.03 -23.35
N VAL A 15 19.89 2.63 -24.06
CA VAL A 15 21.21 3.26 -23.91
C VAL A 15 21.20 4.72 -24.37
N VAL A 16 20.49 5.02 -25.47
CA VAL A 16 20.35 6.41 -25.98
C VAL A 16 19.53 7.26 -25.03
N ASP A 17 18.41 6.72 -24.51
CA ASP A 17 17.54 7.44 -23.59
C ASP A 17 18.23 7.68 -22.25
N ASP A 18 18.96 6.70 -21.71
CA ASP A 18 19.72 6.82 -20.45
C ASP A 18 20.77 7.93 -20.54
N GLU A 19 21.51 8.01 -21.64
CA GLU A 19 22.49 9.10 -21.89
C GLU A 19 21.79 10.45 -22.04
N ALA A 20 20.75 10.53 -22.89
CA ALA A 20 20.03 11.76 -23.17
C ALA A 20 19.33 12.34 -21.92
N MET A 21 18.89 11.47 -21.01
CA MET A 21 18.25 11.84 -19.74
C MET A 21 19.25 12.04 -18.59
N GLY A 22 20.54 11.82 -18.81
CA GLY A 22 21.58 11.96 -17.78
C GLY A 22 21.45 10.96 -16.64
N ILE A 23 21.04 9.72 -16.93
CA ILE A 23 20.89 8.67 -15.93
C ILE A 23 22.24 8.31 -15.35
N THR A 24 22.38 8.39 -14.02
CA THR A 24 23.64 8.09 -13.30
C THR A 24 23.68 6.66 -12.77
N HIS A 25 22.51 6.06 -12.49
CA HIS A 25 22.38 4.73 -11.91
C HIS A 25 21.23 3.98 -12.58
N ILE A 26 21.49 2.80 -13.09
CA ILE A 26 20.49 1.87 -13.65
C ILE A 26 20.21 0.80 -12.59
N ILE A 27 19.03 0.85 -11.97
CA ILE A 27 18.59 -0.14 -10.99
C ILE A 27 17.52 -1.01 -11.64
N ARG A 28 17.77 -2.33 -11.74
CA ARG A 28 16.85 -3.25 -12.43
C ARG A 28 16.97 -4.68 -11.90
N GLY A 29 16.06 -5.56 -12.28
CA GLY A 29 16.11 -6.97 -11.89
C GLY A 29 17.31 -7.71 -12.46
N GLU A 30 17.78 -8.73 -11.75
CA GLU A 30 18.93 -9.57 -12.13
C GLU A 30 18.75 -10.32 -13.46
N GLU A 31 17.51 -10.49 -13.94
CA GLU A 31 17.22 -11.07 -15.25
C GLU A 31 17.83 -10.27 -16.41
N TRP A 32 18.21 -9.02 -16.17
CA TRP A 32 18.88 -8.16 -17.14
C TRP A 32 20.41 -8.25 -17.11
N LEU A 33 20.97 -8.99 -16.16
CA LEU A 33 22.42 -9.16 -16.04
C LEU A 33 23.08 -9.68 -17.34
N PRO A 34 22.49 -10.66 -18.05
CA PRO A 34 23.06 -11.13 -19.33
C PRO A 34 23.13 -10.07 -20.43
N SER A 35 22.29 -9.04 -20.37
CA SER A 35 22.27 -7.93 -21.35
C SER A 35 23.25 -6.80 -21.02
N THR A 36 23.78 -6.76 -19.80
CA THR A 36 24.67 -5.68 -19.34
C THR A 36 25.93 -5.53 -20.20
N PRO A 37 26.62 -6.61 -20.63
CA PRO A 37 27.78 -6.47 -21.51
C PRO A 37 27.47 -5.80 -22.85
N LEU A 38 26.30 -6.06 -23.43
CA LEU A 38 25.84 -5.41 -24.64
C LEU A 38 25.62 -3.91 -24.43
N HIS A 39 24.98 -3.52 -23.34
CA HIS A 39 24.75 -2.10 -23.01
C HIS A 39 26.08 -1.37 -22.79
N LEU A 40 27.02 -1.95 -22.04
CA LEU A 40 28.36 -1.38 -21.84
C LEU A 40 29.09 -1.17 -23.17
N ARG A 41 29.02 -2.12 -24.10
CA ARG A 41 29.59 -2.00 -25.43
C ARG A 41 28.94 -0.92 -26.27
N LEU A 42 27.66 -0.66 -26.10
CA LEU A 42 26.95 0.42 -26.79
C LEU A 42 27.40 1.78 -26.26
N PHE A 43 27.50 1.97 -24.93
CA PHE A 43 28.06 3.20 -24.35
C PHE A 43 29.50 3.45 -24.86
N GLU A 44 30.34 2.42 -24.85
CA GLU A 44 31.72 2.51 -25.35
C GLU A 44 31.77 2.90 -26.82
N ALA A 45 30.96 2.25 -27.69
CA ALA A 45 30.94 2.50 -29.12
C ALA A 45 30.43 3.91 -29.49
N MET A 46 29.55 4.49 -28.65
CA MET A 46 29.04 5.85 -28.79
C MET A 46 29.96 6.90 -28.17
N GLY A 47 31.02 6.50 -27.48
CA GLY A 47 31.93 7.40 -26.76
C GLY A 47 31.31 8.02 -25.50
N TRP A 48 30.27 7.38 -24.94
CA TRP A 48 29.58 7.83 -23.76
C TRP A 48 30.07 7.13 -22.48
N GLN A 49 29.91 7.80 -21.35
CA GLN A 49 30.24 7.22 -20.04
C GLN A 49 29.08 6.37 -19.55
N ALA A 50 29.32 5.08 -19.35
CA ALA A 50 28.29 4.21 -18.82
C ALA A 50 27.91 4.57 -17.37
N PRO A 51 26.60 4.58 -17.03
CA PRO A 51 26.15 4.75 -15.66
C PRO A 51 26.50 3.54 -14.78
N ALA A 52 26.32 3.68 -13.46
CA ALA A 52 26.46 2.56 -12.54
C ALA A 52 25.30 1.57 -12.73
N PHE A 53 25.59 0.27 -12.82
CA PHE A 53 24.57 -0.77 -12.93
C PHE A 53 24.38 -1.48 -11.60
N ILE A 54 23.12 -1.58 -11.16
CA ILE A 54 22.71 -2.28 -9.94
C ILE A 54 21.66 -3.30 -10.32
N HIS A 55 21.95 -4.58 -10.03
CA HIS A 55 21.01 -5.66 -10.29
C HIS A 55 20.42 -6.15 -8.98
N LEU A 56 19.09 -6.02 -8.84
CA LEU A 56 18.34 -6.46 -7.68
C LEU A 56 17.86 -7.91 -7.88
N PRO A 57 17.82 -8.71 -6.81
CA PRO A 57 17.21 -10.02 -6.85
C PRO A 57 15.72 -9.94 -7.23
N LEU A 58 15.18 -11.06 -7.69
CA LEU A 58 13.75 -11.16 -8.00
C LEU A 58 12.90 -11.06 -6.73
N VAL A 59 11.76 -10.40 -6.84
CA VAL A 59 10.71 -10.46 -5.83
C VAL A 59 9.88 -11.73 -6.07
N THR A 60 9.62 -12.48 -5.00
CA THR A 60 8.87 -13.73 -5.02
C THR A 60 7.60 -13.60 -4.18
N ASP A 61 6.67 -14.54 -4.34
CA ASP A 61 5.61 -14.77 -3.38
C ASP A 61 6.16 -15.50 -2.12
N ARG A 62 5.30 -15.77 -1.16
CA ARG A 62 5.69 -16.49 0.09
C ARG A 62 6.19 -17.91 -0.16
N GLU A 63 5.78 -18.54 -1.27
CA GLU A 63 6.24 -19.89 -1.68
C GLU A 63 7.53 -19.85 -2.49
N GLY A 64 8.15 -18.69 -2.65
CA GLY A 64 9.39 -18.51 -3.40
C GLY A 64 9.22 -18.53 -4.92
N ARG A 65 7.99 -18.45 -5.44
CA ARG A 65 7.72 -18.41 -6.88
C ARG A 65 7.83 -16.98 -7.39
N LYS A 66 8.39 -16.81 -8.57
CA LYS A 66 8.48 -15.50 -9.22
C LYS A 66 7.10 -14.90 -9.44
N ILE A 67 6.89 -13.67 -8.98
CA ILE A 67 5.68 -12.89 -9.23
C ILE A 67 5.56 -12.63 -10.74
N LYS A 68 4.38 -12.93 -11.30
CA LYS A 68 4.11 -12.73 -12.73
C LYS A 68 3.59 -11.31 -12.96
N LYS A 69 4.05 -10.64 -14.01
CA LYS A 69 3.63 -9.27 -14.40
C LYS A 69 2.12 -9.11 -14.66
N ARG A 70 1.38 -10.21 -14.82
CA ARG A 70 -0.07 -10.21 -15.09
C ARG A 70 -0.88 -10.75 -13.91
N ASP A 71 -0.28 -10.86 -12.75
CA ASP A 71 -1.00 -11.24 -11.55
C ASP A 71 -1.64 -9.98 -10.96
N PRO A 72 -2.98 -9.86 -10.99
CA PRO A 72 -3.68 -8.68 -10.50
C PRO A 72 -3.43 -8.41 -9.01
N THR A 73 -3.04 -9.42 -8.23
CA THR A 73 -2.69 -9.28 -6.81
C THR A 73 -1.52 -8.31 -6.58
N PHE A 74 -0.65 -8.12 -7.58
CA PHE A 74 0.54 -7.27 -7.48
C PHE A 74 0.45 -5.97 -8.30
N GLU A 75 -0.76 -5.60 -8.74
CA GLU A 75 -0.99 -4.31 -9.38
C GLU A 75 -1.23 -3.22 -8.33
N VAL A 76 -0.59 -2.07 -8.51
CA VAL A 76 -0.76 -0.91 -7.59
C VAL A 76 -2.21 -0.44 -7.53
N SER A 77 -2.97 -0.59 -8.63
CA SER A 77 -4.41 -0.30 -8.70
C SER A 77 -5.20 -1.12 -7.68
N THR A 78 -4.88 -2.40 -7.52
CA THR A 78 -5.55 -3.30 -6.55
C THR A 78 -5.41 -2.77 -5.12
N TYR A 79 -4.23 -2.33 -4.71
CA TYR A 79 -4.03 -1.76 -3.37
C TYR A 79 -4.74 -0.42 -3.18
N ARG A 80 -4.81 0.40 -4.22
CA ARG A 80 -5.59 1.65 -4.21
C ARG A 80 -7.07 1.36 -4.03
N GLU A 81 -7.63 0.43 -4.79
CA GLU A 81 -9.05 0.03 -4.71
C GLU A 81 -9.39 -0.59 -3.36
N ALA A 82 -8.48 -1.39 -2.81
CA ALA A 82 -8.58 -1.94 -1.47
C ALA A 82 -8.39 -0.89 -0.35
N GLY A 83 -8.08 0.38 -0.70
CA GLY A 83 -8.00 1.48 0.25
C GLY A 83 -6.74 1.51 1.10
N PHE A 84 -5.63 0.96 0.59
CA PHE A 84 -4.32 1.13 1.21
C PHE A 84 -3.81 2.56 1.05
N LEU A 85 -3.12 3.06 2.06
CA LEU A 85 -2.40 4.33 2.00
C LEU A 85 -1.18 4.21 1.06
N PRO A 86 -0.96 5.19 0.15
CA PRO A 86 0.18 5.15 -0.75
C PRO A 86 1.52 5.15 0.01
N GLU A 87 1.59 5.80 1.17
CA GLU A 87 2.77 5.79 2.05
C GLU A 87 3.07 4.39 2.59
N ALA A 88 2.05 3.62 2.95
CA ALA A 88 2.21 2.24 3.41
C ALA A 88 2.71 1.31 2.30
N VAL A 89 2.16 1.47 1.09
CA VAL A 89 2.60 0.70 -0.08
C VAL A 89 4.05 1.05 -0.43
N ALA A 90 4.41 2.35 -0.46
CA ALA A 90 5.78 2.79 -0.72
C ALA A 90 6.76 2.28 0.34
N ASN A 91 6.38 2.31 1.62
CA ASN A 91 7.17 1.77 2.71
C ASN A 91 7.39 0.24 2.57
N ALA A 92 6.33 -0.53 2.30
CA ALA A 92 6.42 -1.98 2.10
C ALA A 92 7.33 -2.34 0.92
N LEU A 93 7.17 -1.66 -0.22
CA LEU A 93 8.00 -1.88 -1.42
C LEU A 93 9.47 -1.52 -1.17
N SER A 94 9.75 -0.46 -0.40
CA SER A 94 11.12 -0.09 -0.04
C SER A 94 11.80 -1.20 0.75
N LEU A 95 11.13 -1.81 1.71
CA LEU A 95 11.68 -2.89 2.54
C LEU A 95 11.90 -4.21 1.79
N LEU A 96 11.34 -4.39 0.59
CA LEU A 96 11.61 -5.57 -0.23
C LEU A 96 13.03 -5.61 -0.78
N GLY A 97 13.60 -4.47 -1.09
CA GLY A 97 14.91 -4.42 -1.74
C GLY A 97 15.97 -3.62 -0.96
N TRP A 98 15.62 -3.09 0.20
CA TRP A 98 16.51 -2.24 0.98
C TRP A 98 16.37 -2.49 2.48
N HIS A 99 17.46 -2.29 3.23
CA HIS A 99 17.51 -2.48 4.67
C HIS A 99 17.89 -1.16 5.38
N PRO A 100 17.06 -0.63 6.29
CA PRO A 100 17.30 0.67 6.94
C PRO A 100 18.52 0.71 7.87
N GLY A 101 19.08 -0.43 8.24
CA GLY A 101 20.17 -0.54 9.20
C GLY A 101 19.73 -0.43 10.66
N SER A 102 18.44 -0.39 10.91
CA SER A 102 17.80 -0.42 12.23
C SER A 102 16.72 -1.49 12.25
N THR A 103 16.07 -1.69 13.39
CA THR A 103 14.88 -2.54 13.54
C THR A 103 13.57 -1.82 13.20
N ASP A 104 13.65 -0.53 12.91
CA ASP A 104 12.48 0.25 12.49
C ASP A 104 11.98 -0.25 11.13
N GLU A 105 10.68 -0.31 10.98
CA GLU A 105 10.04 -0.76 9.73
C GLU A 105 9.00 0.23 9.20
N VAL A 106 8.58 1.21 10.00
CA VAL A 106 7.54 2.17 9.64
C VAL A 106 8.15 3.53 9.36
N PHE A 107 8.20 3.90 8.10
CA PHE A 107 8.81 5.13 7.59
C PHE A 107 7.83 5.92 6.72
N SER A 108 7.74 7.21 6.96
CA SER A 108 7.15 8.15 6.00
C SER A 108 8.04 8.27 4.74
N LEU A 109 7.49 8.77 3.65
CA LEU A 109 8.28 8.98 2.43
C LEU A 109 9.48 9.92 2.65
N PRO A 110 9.38 11.05 3.38
CA PRO A 110 10.55 11.87 3.71
C PRO A 110 11.62 11.11 4.49
N GLU A 111 11.23 10.28 5.48
CA GLU A 111 12.20 9.46 6.24
C GLU A 111 12.85 8.39 5.36
N LEU A 112 12.12 7.79 4.42
CA LEU A 112 12.69 6.87 3.43
C LEU A 112 13.74 7.57 2.56
N VAL A 113 13.44 8.77 2.07
CA VAL A 113 14.37 9.57 1.25
C VAL A 113 15.62 9.93 2.03
N GLU A 114 15.48 10.36 3.29
CA GLU A 114 16.61 10.74 4.15
C GLU A 114 17.52 9.55 4.50
N ARG A 115 16.90 8.38 4.76
CA ARG A 115 17.61 7.17 5.21
C ARG A 115 18.13 6.29 4.09
N PHE A 116 17.63 6.50 2.85
CA PHE A 116 17.99 5.66 1.72
C PHE A 116 19.49 5.70 1.44
N ASP A 117 20.09 4.52 1.47
CA ASP A 117 21.49 4.30 1.14
C ASP A 117 21.58 3.15 0.13
N ILE A 118 22.07 3.44 -1.06
CA ILE A 118 22.23 2.48 -2.15
C ILE A 118 23.14 1.30 -1.78
N GLN A 119 24.05 1.49 -0.82
CA GLN A 119 24.94 0.43 -0.34
C GLN A 119 24.21 -0.62 0.50
N ARG A 120 22.99 -0.31 0.95
CA ARG A 120 22.14 -1.17 1.77
C ARG A 120 21.07 -1.91 0.96
N LEU A 121 21.19 -1.88 -0.36
CA LEU A 121 20.33 -2.69 -1.22
C LEU A 121 20.55 -4.19 -0.96
N SER A 122 19.46 -4.94 -0.86
CA SER A 122 19.49 -6.38 -0.60
C SER A 122 20.14 -7.13 -1.77
N LYS A 123 20.93 -8.16 -1.43
CA LYS A 123 21.50 -9.10 -2.39
C LYS A 123 20.77 -10.45 -2.41
N SER A 124 19.77 -10.61 -1.55
CA SER A 124 18.98 -11.83 -1.44
C SER A 124 17.56 -11.59 -1.94
N PRO A 125 16.92 -12.58 -2.58
CA PRO A 125 15.51 -12.50 -2.95
C PRO A 125 14.64 -12.10 -1.75
N ALA A 126 13.64 -11.26 -1.99
CA ALA A 126 12.66 -10.88 -1.00
C ALA A 126 11.30 -11.45 -1.36
N ALA A 127 10.63 -12.07 -0.41
CA ALA A 127 9.24 -12.49 -0.56
C ALA A 127 8.31 -11.31 -0.22
N PHE A 128 7.36 -11.04 -1.11
CA PHE A 128 6.30 -10.10 -0.81
C PHE A 128 5.35 -10.70 0.23
N ASP A 129 5.12 -9.96 1.30
CA ASP A 129 4.30 -10.35 2.43
C ASP A 129 3.11 -9.40 2.57
N GLU A 130 1.92 -9.89 2.19
CA GLU A 130 0.67 -9.14 2.29
C GLU A 130 0.30 -8.83 3.74
N GLU A 131 0.53 -9.74 4.68
CA GLU A 131 0.24 -9.49 6.10
C GLU A 131 1.11 -8.36 6.63
N LYS A 132 2.37 -8.31 6.21
CA LYS A 132 3.26 -7.20 6.54
C LYS A 132 2.79 -5.89 5.93
N LEU A 133 2.28 -5.89 4.69
CA LEU A 133 1.69 -4.70 4.07
C LEU A 133 0.46 -4.23 4.86
N HIS A 134 -0.44 -5.12 5.25
CA HIS A 134 -1.60 -4.79 6.09
C HIS A 134 -1.17 -4.19 7.43
N TRP A 135 -0.18 -4.81 8.09
CA TRP A 135 0.36 -4.27 9.33
C TRP A 135 0.97 -2.88 9.15
N LEU A 136 1.77 -2.67 8.10
CA LEU A 136 2.32 -1.35 7.78
C LEU A 136 1.21 -0.33 7.53
N ASN A 137 0.18 -0.71 6.78
CA ASN A 137 -0.95 0.19 6.51
C ASN A 137 -1.65 0.62 7.80
N ARG A 138 -1.90 -0.32 8.70
CA ARG A 138 -2.45 0.00 10.03
C ARG A 138 -1.54 0.96 10.81
N GLN A 139 -0.21 0.77 10.78
CA GLN A 139 0.72 1.69 11.44
C GLN A 139 0.66 3.11 10.84
N HIS A 140 0.52 3.22 9.51
CA HIS A 140 0.37 4.50 8.84
C HIS A 140 -0.99 5.16 9.14
N LEU A 141 -2.08 4.40 9.17
CA LEU A 141 -3.41 4.89 9.58
C LEU A 141 -3.38 5.48 11.01
N MET A 142 -2.72 4.79 11.95
CA MET A 142 -2.57 5.28 13.32
C MET A 142 -1.78 6.59 13.41
N ARG A 143 -0.84 6.83 12.50
CA ARG A 143 -0.02 8.05 12.41
C ARG A 143 -0.68 9.18 11.62
N LEU A 144 -1.74 8.88 10.86
CA LEU A 144 -2.40 9.89 10.02
C LEU A 144 -3.00 10.99 10.90
N PRO A 145 -2.79 12.29 10.60
CA PRO A 145 -3.47 13.38 11.30
C PRO A 145 -5.00 13.20 11.25
N LEU A 146 -5.67 13.46 12.37
CA LEU A 146 -7.11 13.20 12.49
C LEU A 146 -7.91 13.93 11.41
N ASP A 147 -7.54 15.17 11.06
CA ASP A 147 -8.22 15.94 10.02
C ASP A 147 -8.10 15.28 8.63
N ALA A 148 -6.92 14.69 8.30
CA ALA A 148 -6.72 13.96 7.07
C ALA A 148 -7.50 12.63 7.06
N LEU A 149 -7.54 11.91 8.18
CA LEU A 149 -8.35 10.70 8.33
C LEU A 149 -9.84 11.04 8.20
N THR A 150 -10.31 12.10 8.87
CA THR A 150 -11.70 12.57 8.78
C THR A 150 -12.12 12.86 7.35
N ALA A 151 -11.28 13.56 6.58
CA ALA A 151 -11.56 13.86 5.19
C ALA A 151 -11.71 12.59 4.33
N GLN A 152 -10.86 11.58 4.55
CA GLN A 152 -10.94 10.30 3.81
C GLN A 152 -12.19 9.49 4.21
N VAL A 153 -12.47 9.37 5.51
CA VAL A 153 -13.66 8.69 6.03
C VAL A 153 -14.93 9.34 5.49
N GLN A 154 -15.02 10.67 5.61
CA GLN A 154 -16.17 11.43 5.11
C GLN A 154 -16.34 11.27 3.61
N ALA A 155 -15.29 11.43 2.82
CA ALA A 155 -15.36 11.30 1.36
C ALA A 155 -15.90 9.93 0.92
N ARG A 156 -15.42 8.85 1.56
CA ARG A 156 -15.84 7.49 1.22
C ARG A 156 -17.28 7.21 1.64
N LEU A 157 -17.63 7.52 2.88
CA LEU A 157 -18.96 7.21 3.40
C LEU A 157 -20.04 8.13 2.82
N SER A 158 -19.74 9.41 2.55
CA SER A 158 -20.69 10.28 1.83
C SER A 158 -20.93 9.84 0.38
N ALA A 159 -19.96 9.20 -0.26
CA ALA A 159 -20.16 8.62 -1.59
C ALA A 159 -21.02 7.34 -1.53
N ALA A 160 -20.87 6.53 -0.49
CA ALA A 160 -21.67 5.33 -0.27
C ALA A 160 -23.10 5.65 0.21
N TYR A 161 -23.27 6.70 1.02
CA TYR A 161 -24.54 7.10 1.65
C TYR A 161 -24.87 8.59 1.36
N PRO A 162 -25.18 8.95 0.11
CA PRO A 162 -25.33 10.35 -0.31
C PRO A 162 -26.52 11.09 0.34
N ASP A 163 -27.52 10.35 0.81
CA ASP A 163 -28.71 10.92 1.47
C ASP A 163 -28.48 11.21 2.96
N GLN A 164 -27.34 10.80 3.52
CA GLN A 164 -26.98 11.00 4.93
C GLN A 164 -26.10 12.25 5.08
N THR A 165 -26.56 13.20 5.87
CA THR A 165 -25.83 14.44 6.17
C THR A 165 -25.55 14.54 7.65
N HIS A 166 -24.29 14.75 8.01
CA HIS A 166 -23.86 14.89 9.39
C HIS A 166 -23.00 16.15 9.57
N GLU A 167 -22.95 16.69 10.78
CA GLU A 167 -22.11 17.82 11.11
C GLU A 167 -20.61 17.41 11.11
N ALA A 168 -19.75 18.42 10.98
CA ALA A 168 -18.29 18.20 10.92
C ALA A 168 -17.74 17.48 12.18
N GLY A 169 -18.31 17.78 13.35
CA GLY A 169 -17.96 17.12 14.61
C GLY A 169 -18.22 15.62 14.55
N TRP A 170 -19.38 15.21 14.08
CA TRP A 170 -19.75 13.80 13.95
C TRP A 170 -18.78 13.01 13.05
N TRP A 171 -18.39 13.61 11.92
CA TRP A 171 -17.40 12.97 11.01
C TRP A 171 -16.03 12.80 11.68
N ARG A 172 -15.65 13.77 12.53
CA ARG A 172 -14.39 13.72 13.26
C ARG A 172 -14.39 12.62 14.32
N ASP A 173 -15.47 12.53 15.09
CA ASP A 173 -15.64 11.51 16.13
C ASP A 173 -15.72 10.11 15.51
N LEU A 174 -16.47 9.97 14.40
CA LEU A 174 -16.50 8.72 13.64
C LEU A 174 -15.12 8.31 13.15
N ALA A 175 -14.35 9.24 12.57
CA ALA A 175 -13.01 8.95 12.08
C ALA A 175 -12.07 8.50 13.20
N GLU A 176 -12.19 9.08 14.39
CA GLU A 176 -11.39 8.68 15.55
C GLU A 176 -11.70 7.24 15.99
N VAL A 177 -12.99 6.88 16.05
CA VAL A 177 -13.41 5.49 16.34
C VAL A 177 -12.96 4.54 15.24
N MET A 178 -13.19 4.88 13.98
CA MET A 178 -12.84 4.01 12.85
C MET A 178 -11.33 3.77 12.74
N ARG A 179 -10.49 4.68 13.23
CA ARG A 179 -9.02 4.53 13.21
C ARG A 179 -8.54 3.20 13.80
N GLU A 180 -9.16 2.75 14.87
CA GLU A 180 -8.77 1.52 15.56
C GLU A 180 -9.39 0.27 14.92
N GLU A 181 -10.51 0.44 14.25
CA GLU A 181 -11.32 -0.66 13.72
C GLU A 181 -10.93 -1.09 12.29
N ILE A 182 -10.32 -0.19 11.50
CA ILE A 182 -10.00 -0.46 10.09
C ILE A 182 -8.53 -0.81 9.88
N GLY A 183 -8.27 -1.76 8.99
CA GLY A 183 -6.95 -2.06 8.44
C GLY A 183 -6.68 -1.32 7.15
N THR A 184 -7.74 -1.06 6.36
CA THR A 184 -7.75 -0.30 5.10
C THR A 184 -9.01 0.58 5.02
N PHE A 185 -9.03 1.55 4.11
CA PHE A 185 -10.25 2.36 3.90
C PHE A 185 -11.41 1.55 3.28
N ALA A 186 -11.16 0.40 2.66
CA ALA A 186 -12.24 -0.45 2.17
C ALA A 186 -13.04 -1.09 3.31
N ASP A 187 -12.42 -1.30 4.47
CA ASP A 187 -13.07 -1.87 5.64
C ASP A 187 -14.20 -0.98 6.16
N LEU A 188 -14.14 0.35 5.90
CA LEU A 188 -15.20 1.29 6.25
C LEU A 188 -16.57 0.87 5.73
N ASP A 189 -16.64 0.30 4.52
CA ASP A 189 -17.88 -0.10 3.88
C ASP A 189 -18.63 -1.17 4.71
N GLN A 190 -17.88 -1.98 5.44
CA GLN A 190 -18.43 -3.03 6.30
C GLN A 190 -18.58 -2.55 7.75
N VAL A 191 -17.52 -1.94 8.30
CA VAL A 191 -17.46 -1.58 9.73
C VAL A 191 -18.43 -0.45 10.07
N ALA A 192 -18.55 0.56 9.20
CA ALA A 192 -19.46 1.68 9.42
C ALA A 192 -20.91 1.40 9.01
N ARG A 193 -21.16 0.31 8.24
CA ARG A 193 -22.48 -0.02 7.71
C ARG A 193 -23.61 0.01 8.75
N PRO A 194 -23.45 -0.54 9.96
CA PRO A 194 -24.52 -0.53 10.96
C PRO A 194 -24.95 0.88 11.45
N LEU A 195 -24.12 1.90 11.20
CA LEU A 195 -24.47 3.30 11.53
C LEU A 195 -25.37 3.96 10.49
N PHE A 196 -25.41 3.40 9.28
CA PHE A 196 -26.15 3.96 8.14
C PHE A 196 -27.34 3.10 7.70
N GLU A 197 -27.29 1.80 7.98
CA GLU A 197 -28.28 0.83 7.54
C GLU A 197 -28.71 -0.10 8.68
N ALA A 198 -29.94 -0.55 8.64
CA ALA A 198 -30.38 -1.63 9.52
C ALA A 198 -29.79 -2.96 9.03
N VAL A 199 -28.76 -3.45 9.70
CA VAL A 199 -28.10 -4.72 9.38
C VAL A 199 -28.83 -5.85 10.12
N PRO A 200 -29.43 -6.84 9.42
CA PRO A 200 -30.05 -7.98 10.08
C PRO A 200 -28.96 -8.81 10.80
N PRO A 201 -29.25 -9.28 12.01
CA PRO A 201 -28.31 -10.11 12.76
C PRO A 201 -28.02 -11.40 12.00
N ASP A 202 -26.74 -11.78 11.93
CA ASP A 202 -26.29 -13.05 11.43
C ASP A 202 -26.66 -14.21 12.39
N GLU A 203 -26.28 -15.45 12.06
CA GLU A 203 -26.64 -16.62 12.86
C GLU A 203 -26.04 -16.55 14.27
N GLN A 204 -24.77 -16.14 14.38
CA GLN A 204 -24.06 -15.99 15.65
C GLN A 204 -24.67 -14.89 16.52
N ALA A 205 -25.00 -13.75 15.92
CA ALA A 205 -25.68 -12.65 16.60
C ALA A 205 -27.10 -13.05 17.07
N ARG A 206 -27.84 -13.85 16.26
CA ARG A 206 -29.17 -14.36 16.66
C ARG A 206 -29.05 -15.32 17.85
N GLU A 207 -28.07 -16.21 17.89
CA GLU A 207 -27.81 -17.07 19.01
C GLU A 207 -27.47 -16.26 20.28
N ALA A 208 -26.60 -15.25 20.16
CA ALA A 208 -26.26 -14.36 21.25
C ALA A 208 -27.47 -13.56 21.76
N LEU A 209 -28.32 -13.06 20.84
CA LEU A 209 -29.56 -12.35 21.19
C LEU A 209 -30.61 -13.24 21.85
N ALA A 210 -30.62 -14.56 21.55
CA ALA A 210 -31.51 -15.53 22.15
C ALA A 210 -31.09 -15.96 23.56
N ALA A 211 -29.86 -15.67 23.99
CA ALA A 211 -29.39 -16.01 25.32
C ALA A 211 -30.16 -15.23 26.40
N GLU A 212 -30.58 -15.92 27.47
CA GLU A 212 -31.45 -15.39 28.53
C GLU A 212 -30.89 -14.14 29.22
N GLN A 213 -29.58 -14.02 29.29
CA GLN A 213 -28.86 -12.90 29.91
C GLN A 213 -28.63 -11.68 28.97
N THR A 214 -28.85 -11.82 27.67
CA THR A 214 -28.55 -10.75 26.69
C THR A 214 -29.61 -9.63 26.75
N ARG A 215 -30.87 -9.97 26.89
CA ARG A 215 -31.96 -9.01 26.93
C ARG A 215 -31.84 -7.99 28.08
N PRO A 216 -31.60 -8.38 29.33
CA PRO A 216 -31.39 -7.43 30.43
C PRO A 216 -30.21 -6.49 30.21
N VAL A 217 -29.14 -7.00 29.59
CA VAL A 217 -27.96 -6.17 29.27
C VAL A 217 -28.29 -5.12 28.20
N LEU A 218 -29.01 -5.51 27.12
CA LEU A 218 -29.42 -4.57 26.09
C LEU A 218 -30.40 -3.52 26.59
N GLU A 219 -31.35 -3.90 27.47
CA GLU A 219 -32.27 -2.96 28.12
C GLU A 219 -31.50 -1.96 28.99
N ALA A 220 -30.54 -2.41 29.79
CA ALA A 220 -29.70 -1.53 30.61
C ALA A 220 -28.80 -0.61 29.74
N CYS A 221 -28.26 -1.08 28.63
CA CYS A 221 -27.50 -0.26 27.69
C CYS A 221 -28.39 0.83 27.04
N ARG A 222 -29.58 0.45 26.57
CA ARG A 222 -30.55 1.43 26.01
C ARG A 222 -30.90 2.53 27.04
N ASP A 223 -31.27 2.12 28.26
CA ASP A 223 -31.66 3.04 29.31
C ASP A 223 -30.50 3.97 29.71
N GLY A 224 -29.25 3.43 29.67
CA GLY A 224 -28.04 4.23 29.88
C GLY A 224 -27.77 5.25 28.78
N LEU A 225 -28.01 4.87 27.51
CA LEU A 225 -27.85 5.77 26.35
C LEU A 225 -28.93 6.89 26.36
N GLU A 226 -30.19 6.53 26.64
CA GLU A 226 -31.29 7.51 26.76
C GLU A 226 -31.02 8.55 27.87
N ALA A 227 -30.31 8.15 28.94
CA ALA A 227 -29.93 9.05 30.01
C ALA A 227 -28.77 10.01 29.65
N LEU A 228 -27.99 9.73 28.61
CA LEU A 228 -26.93 10.60 28.09
C LEU A 228 -27.47 11.70 27.18
N ASP A 229 -28.65 11.47 26.55
CA ASP A 229 -29.30 12.42 25.64
C ASP A 229 -30.25 13.39 26.39
N ALA A 230 -30.41 13.25 27.70
CA ALA A 230 -31.29 14.07 28.57
C ALA A 230 -30.50 15.11 29.37
#